data_f96fc676d4572019da42b22157a20fba
#
_entry.id   f96fc676d4572019da42b22157a20fba
#
_cell.length_a   1.000
_cell.length_b   1.000
_cell.length_c   1.000
_cell.angle_alpha   90.00
_cell.angle_beta   90.00
_cell.angle_gamma   90.00
#
_symmetry.space_group_name_H-M   'P 1'
#
loop_
_entity.id
_entity.type
_entity.pdbx_description
1 polymer ?
#
loop_
_entity_poly.entity_id
_entity_poly.type
_entity_poly.pdbx_seq_one_letter_code
_entity_poly.pdbx_strand_id
1 'polypeptide(L)'
;MNMNAKRVVFVLAVATFSAALMIHFSPARTAIAAAPQNNQDPGGCSNLPGFSALKSAIVSATAAETSGLNNQMWATLVNRDGAVCAVAFSGVNRGAQWPGSRVISAQKANTANAFSLDSSSSSNGSGHPAGLALSTANLYSAVQPGGNLYGLQHSNPVDTGVAYGAAANYGTASDPMVGQRIGGVNVFGGGLALYASGHVIVGGVGVSGDTSCADHNIAWRVRNALGLDHMAPTGSLPGVGGVSGDPARPDNIIFDITPNPNGGTGNSAGGFGHPKCINTGDPSALPPVQP
;
A
#
# COMPACT_ATOMS: atom_id res chain seq x y z
N MET A 1 7.34 -56.74 -75.73
CA MET A 1 6.94 -56.19 -74.41
C MET A 1 7.70 -54.87 -74.20
N ASN A 2 6.98 -53.79 -74.38
CA ASN A 2 7.55 -52.44 -74.47
C ASN A 2 7.72 -51.78 -73.06
N MET A 3 8.89 -51.39 -72.72
CA MET A 3 9.16 -50.53 -71.58
C MET A 3 9.37 -49.09 -72.06
N ASN A 4 8.42 -48.24 -71.74
CA ASN A 4 8.50 -46.80 -72.00
C ASN A 4 9.32 -46.09 -70.91
N ALA A 5 10.46 -45.52 -71.31
CA ALA A 5 11.28 -44.66 -70.47
C ALA A 5 10.69 -43.25 -70.45
N LYS A 6 10.21 -42.78 -69.30
CA LYS A 6 9.85 -41.40 -69.09
C LYS A 6 11.07 -40.61 -68.64
N ARG A 7 11.46 -39.62 -69.46
CA ARG A 7 12.51 -38.65 -69.12
C ARG A 7 11.99 -37.69 -68.07
N VAL A 8 12.69 -37.61 -66.97
CA VAL A 8 12.46 -36.60 -65.92
C VAL A 8 13.42 -35.44 -66.23
N VAL A 9 12.87 -34.29 -66.53
CA VAL A 9 13.63 -33.03 -66.70
C VAL A 9 13.75 -32.39 -65.31
N PHE A 10 15.00 -32.27 -64.82
CA PHE A 10 15.31 -31.49 -63.63
C PHE A 10 15.44 -30.03 -64.03
N VAL A 11 14.52 -29.19 -63.52
CA VAL A 11 14.66 -27.74 -63.59
C VAL A 11 15.39 -27.28 -62.34
N LEU A 12 16.63 -26.81 -62.51
CA LEU A 12 17.39 -26.19 -61.41
C LEU A 12 16.87 -24.77 -61.25
N ALA A 13 16.13 -24.51 -60.20
CA ALA A 13 15.78 -23.14 -59.79
C ALA A 13 16.93 -22.57 -58.94
N VAL A 14 17.66 -21.62 -59.50
CA VAL A 14 18.65 -20.83 -58.74
C VAL A 14 17.91 -19.77 -57.96
N ALA A 15 17.78 -19.98 -56.64
CA ALA A 15 17.27 -18.99 -55.73
C ALA A 15 18.38 -18.02 -55.32
N THR A 16 18.37 -16.81 -55.88
CA THR A 16 19.22 -15.72 -55.42
C THR A 16 18.70 -15.20 -54.10
N PHE A 17 19.43 -15.48 -53.02
CA PHE A 17 19.19 -14.88 -51.70
C PHE A 17 19.70 -13.43 -51.73
N SER A 18 18.78 -12.48 -51.87
CA SER A 18 19.05 -11.06 -51.58
C SER A 18 18.98 -10.88 -50.06
N ALA A 19 20.14 -10.82 -49.41
CA ALA A 19 20.25 -10.42 -48.02
C ALA A 19 19.90 -8.92 -47.90
N ALA A 20 18.63 -8.62 -47.59
CA ALA A 20 18.23 -7.29 -47.18
C ALA A 20 18.75 -7.05 -45.76
N LEU A 21 19.81 -6.22 -45.66
CA LEU A 21 20.33 -5.72 -44.39
C LEU A 21 19.26 -4.80 -43.77
N MET A 22 18.41 -5.34 -42.91
CA MET A 22 17.50 -4.54 -42.11
C MET A 22 18.33 -3.82 -41.03
N ILE A 23 18.67 -2.58 -41.30
CA ILE A 23 19.19 -1.67 -40.27
C ILE A 23 18.02 -1.35 -39.35
N HIS A 24 17.99 -2.02 -38.20
CA HIS A 24 17.06 -1.67 -37.11
C HIS A 24 17.53 -0.34 -36.52
N PHE A 25 16.93 0.76 -36.96
CA PHE A 25 16.96 2.01 -36.21
C PHE A 25 16.15 1.78 -34.92
N SER A 26 16.83 1.39 -33.85
CA SER A 26 16.27 1.59 -32.51
C SER A 26 16.17 3.10 -32.28
N PRO A 27 14.98 3.67 -32.07
CA PRO A 27 14.92 5.06 -31.69
C PRO A 27 15.71 5.18 -30.37
N ALA A 28 16.76 5.97 -30.38
CA ALA A 28 17.45 6.35 -29.17
C ALA A 28 16.36 6.92 -28.25
N ARG A 29 16.01 6.17 -27.19
CA ARG A 29 15.23 6.72 -26.09
C ARG A 29 16.10 7.83 -25.54
N THR A 30 15.78 9.07 -25.90
CA THR A 30 16.28 10.23 -25.19
C THR A 30 15.87 9.98 -23.75
N ALA A 31 16.82 9.61 -22.90
CA ALA A 31 16.60 9.64 -21.47
C ALA A 31 16.24 11.09 -21.18
N ILE A 32 14.97 11.36 -20.95
CA ILE A 32 14.55 12.62 -20.34
C ILE A 32 15.29 12.58 -19.01
N ALA A 33 16.37 13.35 -18.92
CA ALA A 33 17.03 13.57 -17.64
C ALA A 33 15.92 14.01 -16.71
N ALA A 34 15.66 13.21 -15.66
CA ALA A 34 14.75 13.60 -14.60
C ALA A 34 15.20 15.00 -14.20
N ALA A 35 14.31 15.98 -14.31
CA ALA A 35 14.58 17.33 -13.80
C ALA A 35 15.11 17.15 -12.38
N PRO A 36 16.17 17.89 -11.99
CA PRO A 36 16.66 17.81 -10.61
C PRO A 36 15.45 18.01 -9.72
N GLN A 37 15.05 16.94 -9.03
CA GLN A 37 13.98 17.03 -8.05
C GLN A 37 14.50 17.99 -7.01
N ASN A 38 13.97 19.19 -7.02
CA ASN A 38 14.18 20.13 -5.93
C ASN A 38 13.73 19.39 -4.68
N ASN A 39 14.67 19.02 -3.82
CA ASN A 39 14.42 18.40 -2.51
C ASN A 39 13.74 19.40 -1.55
N GLN A 40 12.88 20.25 -2.07
CA GLN A 40 11.96 21.03 -1.29
C GLN A 40 10.75 20.16 -1.05
N ASP A 41 10.79 19.47 0.10
CA ASP A 41 9.65 18.83 0.68
C ASP A 41 8.59 19.90 1.05
N PRO A 42 7.55 20.14 0.24
CA PRO A 42 6.59 21.20 0.51
C PRO A 42 5.58 20.71 1.55
N GLY A 43 5.87 20.98 2.79
CA GLY A 43 5.04 20.64 3.93
C GLY A 43 5.27 19.26 4.49
N GLY A 44 6.35 18.71 4.20
CA GLY A 44 6.82 17.46 4.17
C GLY A 44 6.92 16.63 5.41
N CYS A 45 7.99 15.85 5.43
CA CYS A 45 8.31 14.91 6.49
C CYS A 45 8.59 15.59 7.84
N SER A 46 8.80 16.91 7.88
CA SER A 46 8.96 17.67 9.13
C SER A 46 7.75 17.61 10.08
N ASN A 47 6.57 17.34 9.54
CA ASN A 47 5.32 17.20 10.31
C ASN A 47 5.06 15.77 10.78
N LEU A 48 5.97 14.84 10.46
CA LEU A 48 5.85 13.43 10.80
C LEU A 48 7.00 13.00 11.72
N PRO A 49 6.77 11.98 12.56
CA PRO A 49 7.82 11.37 13.35
C PRO A 49 8.93 10.79 12.46
N GLY A 50 10.19 10.99 12.85
CA GLY A 50 11.34 10.46 12.12
C GLY A 50 11.58 8.96 12.34
N PHE A 51 12.66 8.45 11.72
CA PHE A 51 13.06 7.04 11.78
C PHE A 51 13.08 6.44 13.19
N SER A 52 13.66 7.12 14.17
CA SER A 52 13.80 6.59 15.53
C SER A 52 12.46 6.36 16.21
N ALA A 53 11.51 7.28 16.05
CA ALA A 53 10.18 7.17 16.61
C ALA A 53 9.41 6.01 15.93
N LEU A 54 9.46 5.91 14.59
CA LEU A 54 8.85 4.80 13.86
C LEU A 54 9.47 3.45 14.27
N LYS A 55 10.81 3.38 14.41
CA LYS A 55 11.51 2.15 14.84
C LYS A 55 11.05 1.71 16.23
N SER A 56 10.95 2.62 17.20
CA SER A 56 10.45 2.30 18.53
C SER A 56 9.00 1.84 18.51
N ALA A 57 8.14 2.55 17.77
CA ALA A 57 6.72 2.22 17.66
C ALA A 57 6.50 0.82 17.05
N ILE A 58 7.19 0.50 15.93
CA ILE A 58 7.01 -0.82 15.28
C ILE A 58 7.53 -1.97 16.14
N VAL A 59 8.65 -1.79 16.84
CA VAL A 59 9.18 -2.83 17.76
C VAL A 59 8.18 -3.11 18.88
N SER A 60 7.68 -2.07 19.55
CA SER A 60 6.72 -2.20 20.63
C SER A 60 5.38 -2.77 20.17
N ALA A 61 4.86 -2.28 19.04
CA ALA A 61 3.60 -2.74 18.48
C ALA A 61 3.64 -4.21 18.04
N THR A 62 4.76 -4.64 17.42
CA THR A 62 4.97 -6.04 17.03
C THR A 62 5.06 -6.95 18.25
N ALA A 63 5.76 -6.54 19.29
CA ALA A 63 5.88 -7.32 20.53
C ALA A 63 4.54 -7.46 21.30
N ALA A 64 3.63 -6.52 21.11
CA ALA A 64 2.29 -6.52 21.75
C ALA A 64 1.25 -7.32 20.95
N GLU A 65 1.53 -7.72 19.70
CA GLU A 65 0.59 -8.48 18.86
C GLU A 65 0.83 -9.98 19.03
N THR A 66 -0.25 -10.73 19.22
CA THR A 66 -0.22 -12.19 19.42
C THR A 66 -1.01 -12.96 18.36
N SER A 67 -1.64 -12.25 17.42
CA SER A 67 -2.37 -12.85 16.30
C SER A 67 -1.45 -13.15 15.10
N GLY A 68 -2.01 -13.73 14.08
CA GLY A 68 -1.31 -14.07 12.84
C GLY A 68 -0.27 -15.18 13.01
N LEU A 69 0.88 -14.99 12.41
CA LEU A 69 2.01 -15.93 12.35
C LEU A 69 3.14 -15.57 13.32
N ASN A 70 2.98 -14.47 14.06
CA ASN A 70 3.99 -13.93 14.98
C ASN A 70 5.30 -13.52 14.28
N ASN A 71 5.18 -12.96 13.09
CA ASN A 71 6.32 -12.51 12.29
C ASN A 71 6.83 -11.13 12.73
N GLN A 72 8.06 -10.82 12.30
CA GLN A 72 8.61 -9.47 12.36
C GLN A 72 8.11 -8.62 11.18
N MET A 73 8.08 -7.29 11.36
CA MET A 73 7.33 -6.37 10.53
C MET A 73 8.21 -5.32 9.87
N TRP A 74 7.74 -4.80 8.72
CA TRP A 74 8.16 -3.54 8.13
C TRP A 74 7.13 -2.46 8.41
N ALA A 75 7.58 -1.23 8.62
CA ALA A 75 6.73 -0.05 8.72
C ALA A 75 7.27 1.09 7.86
N THR A 76 6.35 1.83 7.25
CA THR A 76 6.66 3.01 6.43
C THR A 76 5.73 4.16 6.80
N LEU A 77 6.27 5.38 6.88
CA LEU A 77 5.52 6.63 6.94
C LEU A 77 5.61 7.36 5.60
N VAL A 78 4.50 7.86 5.12
CA VAL A 78 4.44 8.79 3.97
C VAL A 78 3.77 10.09 4.40
N ASN A 79 4.19 11.21 3.82
CA ASN A 79 3.51 12.49 4.01
C ASN A 79 2.24 12.59 3.14
N ARG A 80 1.52 13.71 3.24
CA ARG A 80 0.26 13.91 2.50
C ARG A 80 0.43 13.85 0.98
N ASP A 81 1.61 14.19 0.45
CA ASP A 81 1.96 14.11 -0.97
C ASP A 81 2.46 12.72 -1.42
N GLY A 82 2.45 11.72 -0.53
CA GLY A 82 2.90 10.36 -0.80
C GLY A 82 4.42 10.18 -0.79
N ALA A 83 5.19 11.18 -0.36
CA ALA A 83 6.64 11.02 -0.18
C ALA A 83 6.94 10.19 1.07
N VAL A 84 7.81 9.21 0.94
CA VAL A 84 8.24 8.34 2.05
C VAL A 84 9.12 9.14 3.01
N CYS A 85 8.75 9.16 4.30
CA CYS A 85 9.45 9.91 5.34
C CYS A 85 10.33 9.05 6.23
N ALA A 86 9.93 7.82 6.48
CA ALA A 86 10.71 6.87 7.26
C ALA A 86 10.34 5.42 6.85
N VAL A 87 11.33 4.53 6.93
CA VAL A 87 11.17 3.09 6.74
C VAL A 87 11.92 2.37 7.85
N ALA A 88 11.26 1.49 8.59
CA ALA A 88 11.86 0.73 9.68
C ALA A 88 11.38 -0.72 9.66
N PHE A 89 12.08 -1.61 10.37
CA PHE A 89 11.65 -2.98 10.62
C PHE A 89 11.73 -3.31 12.11
N SER A 90 10.93 -4.27 12.60
CA SER A 90 10.93 -4.65 14.02
C SER A 90 12.05 -5.62 14.40
N GLY A 91 12.44 -6.52 13.51
CA GLY A 91 13.39 -7.58 13.78
C GLY A 91 14.84 -7.12 13.99
N VAL A 92 15.74 -8.09 14.19
CA VAL A 92 17.15 -7.82 14.48
C VAL A 92 17.95 -7.35 13.26
N ASN A 93 17.47 -7.68 12.06
CA ASN A 93 18.03 -7.25 10.77
C ASN A 93 16.96 -7.32 9.70
N ARG A 94 17.26 -6.82 8.49
CA ARG A 94 16.31 -6.77 7.37
C ARG A 94 15.82 -8.14 6.87
N GLY A 95 16.50 -9.23 7.19
CA GLY A 95 16.15 -10.59 6.80
C GLY A 95 15.26 -11.31 7.82
N ALA A 96 14.99 -10.70 8.99
CA ALA A 96 14.15 -11.28 10.03
C ALA A 96 12.65 -11.17 9.72
N GLN A 97 12.25 -10.40 8.72
CA GLN A 97 10.89 -10.22 8.23
C GLN A 97 10.85 -10.45 6.72
N TRP A 98 9.64 -10.68 6.17
CA TRP A 98 9.48 -10.92 4.73
C TRP A 98 10.04 -9.77 3.89
N PRO A 99 10.98 -10.03 2.97
CA PRO A 99 11.63 -8.97 2.18
C PRO A 99 10.67 -8.15 1.32
N GLY A 100 9.63 -8.78 0.77
CA GLY A 100 8.61 -8.11 -0.05
C GLY A 100 7.78 -7.10 0.74
N SER A 101 7.64 -7.31 2.04
CA SER A 101 6.82 -6.47 2.91
C SER A 101 7.37 -5.05 3.10
N ARG A 102 8.66 -4.80 2.79
CA ARG A 102 9.20 -3.44 2.80
C ARG A 102 8.46 -2.51 1.83
N VAL A 103 8.35 -2.90 0.56
CA VAL A 103 7.65 -2.10 -0.45
C VAL A 103 6.14 -2.12 -0.23
N ILE A 104 5.58 -3.26 0.19
CA ILE A 104 4.16 -3.38 0.52
C ILE A 104 3.77 -2.42 1.67
N SER A 105 4.61 -2.25 2.69
CA SER A 105 4.32 -1.28 3.78
C SER A 105 4.20 0.15 3.25
N ALA A 106 5.06 0.54 2.31
CA ALA A 106 4.98 1.86 1.69
C ALA A 106 3.74 2.03 0.79
N GLN A 107 3.36 0.98 0.02
CA GLN A 107 2.11 0.98 -0.74
C GLN A 107 0.88 1.13 0.17
N LYS A 108 0.84 0.42 1.30
CA LYS A 108 -0.25 0.53 2.29
C LYS A 108 -0.33 1.93 2.87
N ALA A 109 0.80 2.53 3.25
CA ALA A 109 0.86 3.90 3.74
C ALA A 109 0.30 4.90 2.71
N ASN A 110 0.78 4.79 1.45
CA ASN A 110 0.32 5.62 0.35
C ASN A 110 -1.18 5.47 0.10
N THR A 111 -1.70 4.24 0.11
CA THR A 111 -3.12 3.96 -0.15
C THR A 111 -4.01 4.56 0.93
N ALA A 112 -3.73 4.33 2.20
CA ALA A 112 -4.55 4.88 3.29
C ALA A 112 -4.50 6.41 3.30
N ASN A 113 -3.34 7.02 3.05
CA ASN A 113 -3.20 8.46 2.87
C ASN A 113 -4.04 8.99 1.71
N ALA A 114 -4.03 8.32 0.55
CA ALA A 114 -4.68 8.76 -0.67
C ALA A 114 -6.21 8.64 -0.62
N PHE A 115 -6.75 7.69 0.14
CA PHE A 115 -8.19 7.41 0.22
C PHE A 115 -8.85 7.86 1.52
N SER A 116 -8.16 8.66 2.34
CA SER A 116 -8.73 9.28 3.53
C SER A 116 -8.79 10.80 3.37
N LEU A 117 -9.82 11.40 3.98
CA LEU A 117 -10.13 12.82 3.92
C LEU A 117 -10.10 13.43 5.32
N ASP A 118 -9.69 14.67 5.43
CA ASP A 118 -9.73 15.45 6.67
C ASP A 118 -10.91 16.42 6.72
N SER A 119 -10.93 17.25 7.78
CA SER A 119 -12.00 18.23 7.99
C SER A 119 -12.13 19.27 6.88
N SER A 120 -11.12 19.45 6.04
CA SER A 120 -11.21 20.34 4.87
C SER A 120 -12.21 19.86 3.82
N SER A 121 -12.54 18.55 3.80
CA SER A 121 -13.52 17.96 2.91
C SER A 121 -14.94 18.53 3.11
N SER A 122 -15.25 19.07 4.28
CA SER A 122 -16.57 19.65 4.57
C SER A 122 -16.90 20.87 3.71
N SER A 123 -15.87 21.63 3.32
CA SER A 123 -16.05 22.84 2.48
C SER A 123 -16.56 22.53 1.08
N ASN A 124 -16.45 21.28 0.63
CA ASN A 124 -16.88 20.82 -0.68
C ASN A 124 -18.30 20.24 -0.67
N GLY A 125 -19.02 20.32 0.44
CA GLY A 125 -20.36 19.72 0.58
C GLY A 125 -20.34 18.19 0.52
N SER A 126 -19.20 17.57 0.87
CA SER A 126 -19.00 16.12 0.80
C SER A 126 -19.85 15.32 1.80
N GLY A 127 -20.48 15.98 2.77
CA GLY A 127 -21.20 15.32 3.86
C GLY A 127 -20.31 14.70 4.95
N HIS A 128 -18.99 14.97 4.92
CA HIS A 128 -18.01 14.48 5.90
C HIS A 128 -17.37 15.66 6.64
N PRO A 129 -18.09 16.31 7.60
CA PRO A 129 -17.65 17.57 8.19
C PRO A 129 -16.34 17.49 8.99
N ALA A 130 -15.95 16.31 9.43
CA ALA A 130 -14.67 16.07 10.12
C ALA A 130 -13.74 15.12 9.37
N GLY A 131 -14.09 14.78 8.12
CA GLY A 131 -13.32 13.87 7.29
C GLY A 131 -13.88 12.46 7.21
N LEU A 132 -13.20 11.62 6.43
CA LEU A 132 -13.50 10.19 6.24
C LEU A 132 -12.20 9.39 6.30
N ALA A 133 -12.05 8.53 7.29
CA ALA A 133 -10.93 7.62 7.41
C ALA A 133 -11.26 6.26 6.77
N LEU A 134 -10.38 5.80 5.87
CA LEU A 134 -10.42 4.47 5.28
C LEU A 134 -9.06 3.79 5.46
N SER A 135 -9.05 2.66 6.17
CA SER A 135 -7.88 1.79 6.17
C SER A 135 -7.78 0.98 4.87
N THR A 136 -6.60 0.45 4.58
CA THR A 136 -6.44 -0.48 3.46
C THR A 136 -7.25 -1.76 3.63
N ALA A 137 -7.58 -2.16 4.86
CA ALA A 137 -8.50 -3.26 5.14
C ALA A 137 -9.92 -2.98 4.65
N ASN A 138 -10.39 -1.74 4.79
CA ASN A 138 -11.72 -1.33 4.33
C ASN A 138 -11.86 -1.36 2.81
N LEU A 139 -10.78 -1.28 2.05
CA LEU A 139 -10.80 -1.33 0.60
C LEU A 139 -10.83 -2.76 0.04
N TYR A 140 -10.63 -3.80 0.87
CA TYR A 140 -10.53 -5.17 0.38
C TYR A 140 -11.74 -5.61 -0.47
N SER A 141 -12.94 -5.58 0.11
CA SER A 141 -14.15 -6.03 -0.60
C SER A 141 -14.50 -5.15 -1.80
N ALA A 142 -14.27 -3.85 -1.71
CA ALA A 142 -14.59 -2.89 -2.76
C ALA A 142 -13.83 -3.14 -4.07
N VAL A 143 -12.64 -3.75 -4.02
CA VAL A 143 -11.78 -4.01 -5.19
C VAL A 143 -11.89 -5.45 -5.72
N GLN A 144 -12.65 -6.31 -5.07
CA GLN A 144 -12.86 -7.68 -5.56
C GLN A 144 -13.73 -7.72 -6.81
N PRO A 145 -13.71 -8.81 -7.60
CA PRO A 145 -14.61 -8.96 -8.74
C PRO A 145 -16.07 -8.70 -8.34
N GLY A 146 -16.73 -7.78 -9.02
CA GLY A 146 -18.07 -7.29 -8.69
C GLY A 146 -18.13 -6.13 -7.70
N GLY A 147 -17.02 -5.76 -7.09
CA GLY A 147 -16.92 -4.58 -6.23
C GLY A 147 -16.89 -3.27 -7.03
N ASN A 148 -17.32 -2.16 -6.39
CA ASN A 148 -17.47 -0.85 -7.04
C ASN A 148 -16.15 -0.13 -7.32
N LEU A 149 -15.03 -0.61 -6.75
CA LEU A 149 -13.66 -0.12 -7.01
C LEU A 149 -12.78 -1.21 -7.65
N TYR A 150 -13.38 -2.18 -8.33
CA TYR A 150 -12.63 -3.24 -9.01
C TYR A 150 -11.59 -2.64 -9.97
N GLY A 151 -10.34 -3.12 -9.86
CA GLY A 151 -9.22 -2.63 -10.65
C GLY A 151 -8.40 -1.50 -10.01
N LEU A 152 -8.84 -0.94 -8.88
CA LEU A 152 -8.13 0.12 -8.18
C LEU A 152 -6.66 -0.23 -7.91
N GLN A 153 -6.36 -1.46 -7.49
CA GLN A 153 -5.00 -1.92 -7.19
C GLN A 153 -4.07 -1.96 -8.42
N HIS A 154 -4.60 -1.83 -9.62
CA HIS A 154 -3.84 -1.78 -10.88
C HIS A 154 -3.73 -0.36 -11.45
N SER A 155 -4.44 0.62 -10.89
CA SER A 155 -4.53 1.99 -11.41
C SER A 155 -3.31 2.85 -11.08
N ASN A 156 -2.51 2.47 -10.09
CA ASN A 156 -1.34 3.20 -9.62
C ASN A 156 -0.21 2.20 -9.34
N PRO A 157 0.61 1.83 -10.33
CA PRO A 157 1.71 0.90 -10.14
C PRO A 157 2.84 1.51 -9.29
N VAL A 158 3.59 0.64 -8.61
CA VAL A 158 4.82 1.03 -7.92
C VAL A 158 5.89 1.42 -8.95
N ASP A 159 6.60 2.50 -8.68
CA ASP A 159 7.86 2.80 -9.36
C ASP A 159 8.98 1.92 -8.79
N THR A 160 9.27 0.83 -9.48
CA THR A 160 10.27 -0.15 -9.03
C THR A 160 11.69 0.41 -9.08
N GLY A 161 11.98 1.37 -9.96
CA GLY A 161 13.27 2.04 -10.04
C GLY A 161 13.58 2.86 -8.78
N VAL A 162 12.53 3.45 -8.19
CA VAL A 162 12.61 4.24 -6.97
C VAL A 162 12.49 3.36 -5.72
N ALA A 163 11.61 2.35 -5.74
CA ALA A 163 11.36 1.49 -4.58
C ALA A 163 12.57 0.63 -4.19
N TYR A 164 13.38 0.21 -5.15
CA TYR A 164 14.53 -0.67 -4.94
C TYR A 164 15.85 0.06 -5.27
N GLY A 165 16.56 0.50 -4.28
CA GLY A 165 17.89 1.11 -4.39
C GLY A 165 18.94 0.26 -3.65
N ALA A 166 19.91 0.92 -2.99
CA ALA A 166 20.99 0.26 -2.26
C ALA A 166 20.47 -0.58 -1.10
N ALA A 167 20.46 -1.90 -1.26
CA ALA A 167 19.86 -2.85 -0.31
C ALA A 167 20.51 -2.83 1.09
N ALA A 168 21.78 -2.41 1.21
CA ALA A 168 22.46 -2.27 2.51
C ALA A 168 21.76 -1.27 3.44
N ASN A 169 21.04 -0.30 2.87
CA ASN A 169 20.37 0.77 3.61
C ASN A 169 18.89 0.48 3.92
N TYR A 170 18.35 -0.66 3.50
CA TYR A 170 16.94 -0.97 3.73
C TYR A 170 16.59 -0.97 5.22
N GLY A 171 15.55 -0.19 5.58
CA GLY A 171 15.05 -0.07 6.94
C GLY A 171 15.98 0.68 7.89
N THR A 172 16.81 1.57 7.37
CA THR A 172 17.63 2.52 8.11
C THR A 172 17.15 3.95 7.88
N ALA A 173 17.73 4.92 8.58
CA ALA A 173 17.45 6.34 8.34
C ALA A 173 17.80 6.81 6.89
N SER A 174 18.63 6.03 6.19
CA SER A 174 19.04 6.28 4.80
C SER A 174 18.39 5.28 3.81
N ASP A 175 17.22 4.75 4.15
CA ASP A 175 16.50 3.85 3.24
C ASP A 175 16.26 4.52 1.89
N PRO A 176 16.53 3.85 0.75
CA PRO A 176 16.42 4.46 -0.58
C PRO A 176 15.04 5.00 -0.94
N MET A 177 13.97 4.54 -0.29
CA MET A 177 12.62 5.09 -0.49
C MET A 177 12.43 6.45 0.17
N VAL A 178 13.23 6.80 1.19
CA VAL A 178 13.07 8.06 1.92
C VAL A 178 13.31 9.26 0.99
N GLY A 179 12.38 10.22 1.03
CA GLY A 179 12.34 11.38 0.15
C GLY A 179 11.73 11.11 -1.23
N GLN A 180 11.35 9.87 -1.54
CA GLN A 180 10.81 9.46 -2.83
C GLN A 180 9.31 9.19 -2.77
N ARG A 181 8.62 9.32 -3.91
CA ARG A 181 7.24 8.89 -4.12
C ARG A 181 7.25 7.59 -4.87
N ILE A 182 6.96 6.47 -4.20
CA ILE A 182 7.01 5.17 -4.85
C ILE A 182 5.70 4.77 -5.55
N GLY A 183 4.61 5.47 -5.25
CA GLY A 183 3.28 5.10 -5.73
C GLY A 183 2.79 3.77 -5.17
N GLY A 184 1.94 3.10 -5.93
CA GLY A 184 1.36 1.82 -5.59
C GLY A 184 0.07 1.91 -4.78
N VAL A 185 -0.79 0.91 -4.96
CA VAL A 185 -2.01 0.70 -4.18
C VAL A 185 -1.99 -0.71 -3.61
N ASN A 186 -2.24 -0.83 -2.31
CA ASN A 186 -2.39 -2.10 -1.63
C ASN A 186 -3.66 -2.07 -0.77
N VAL A 187 -4.50 -3.11 -0.86
CA VAL A 187 -5.90 -3.11 -0.42
C VAL A 187 -6.22 -4.21 0.58
N PHE A 188 -5.26 -4.61 1.37
CA PHE A 188 -5.46 -5.46 2.55
C PHE A 188 -4.84 -4.83 3.80
N GLY A 189 -5.23 -5.28 4.98
CA GLY A 189 -4.95 -4.62 6.26
C GLY A 189 -3.50 -4.19 6.47
N GLY A 190 -3.31 -3.13 7.24
CA GLY A 190 -2.03 -2.59 7.66
C GLY A 190 -1.71 -1.18 7.18
N GLY A 191 -2.59 -0.51 6.44
CA GLY A 191 -2.45 0.90 6.07
C GLY A 191 -3.50 1.76 6.78
N LEU A 192 -3.07 2.86 7.41
CA LEU A 192 -3.90 3.81 8.15
C LEU A 192 -3.46 5.23 7.87
N ALA A 193 -4.42 6.14 7.69
CA ALA A 193 -4.13 7.57 7.62
C ALA A 193 -3.71 8.11 9.00
N LEU A 194 -2.85 9.12 8.99
CA LEU A 194 -2.31 9.77 10.18
C LEU A 194 -3.00 11.12 10.39
N TYR A 195 -3.67 11.26 11.50
CA TYR A 195 -4.43 12.45 11.87
C TYR A 195 -3.76 13.18 13.04
N ALA A 196 -3.32 14.42 12.79
CA ALA A 196 -2.92 15.36 13.81
C ALA A 196 -4.14 16.02 14.45
N SER A 197 -3.91 16.79 15.54
CA SER A 197 -4.95 17.55 16.23
C SER A 197 -5.76 18.41 15.26
N GLY A 198 -7.06 18.53 15.50
CA GLY A 198 -8.00 19.22 14.62
C GLY A 198 -8.43 18.39 13.42
N HIS A 199 -8.21 17.08 13.45
CA HIS A 199 -8.58 16.10 12.42
C HIS A 199 -7.91 16.35 11.06
N VAL A 200 -6.68 16.90 11.07
CA VAL A 200 -5.89 17.18 9.86
C VAL A 200 -5.07 15.98 9.48
N ILE A 201 -5.20 15.49 8.24
CA ILE A 201 -4.35 14.40 7.73
C ILE A 201 -2.96 14.95 7.43
N VAL A 202 -1.94 14.35 8.04
CA VAL A 202 -0.54 14.68 7.81
C VAL A 202 0.20 13.63 6.97
N GLY A 203 -0.44 12.50 6.70
CA GLY A 203 0.15 11.42 5.93
C GLY A 203 -0.50 10.07 6.16
N GLY A 204 0.28 8.99 6.01
CA GLY A 204 -0.14 7.63 6.25
C GLY A 204 0.96 6.76 6.84
N VAL A 205 0.56 5.74 7.59
CA VAL A 205 1.41 4.65 8.05
C VAL A 205 1.00 3.35 7.37
N GLY A 206 1.99 2.56 6.98
CA GLY A 206 1.76 1.21 6.47
C GLY A 206 2.66 0.20 7.18
N VAL A 207 2.08 -0.93 7.57
CA VAL A 207 2.76 -2.05 8.22
C VAL A 207 2.52 -3.31 7.43
N SER A 208 3.55 -4.12 7.27
CA SER A 208 3.47 -5.39 6.55
C SER A 208 4.54 -6.37 7.04
N GLY A 209 4.20 -7.65 7.11
CA GLY A 209 5.12 -8.71 7.55
C GLY A 209 4.44 -9.96 8.05
N ASP A 210 3.14 -9.93 8.24
CA ASP A 210 2.33 -11.04 8.74
C ASP A 210 1.04 -11.17 7.93
N THR A 211 0.03 -11.84 8.49
CA THR A 211 -1.33 -11.81 7.96
C THR A 211 -1.85 -10.39 7.93
N SER A 212 -2.71 -10.07 6.97
CA SER A 212 -3.25 -8.71 6.84
C SER A 212 -4.03 -8.24 8.07
N CYS A 213 -4.61 -9.17 8.86
CA CYS A 213 -5.27 -8.83 10.12
C CYS A 213 -4.27 -8.42 11.20
N ALA A 214 -3.17 -9.16 11.37
CA ALA A 214 -2.09 -8.80 12.29
C ALA A 214 -1.39 -7.51 11.83
N ASP A 215 -1.13 -7.36 10.52
CA ASP A 215 -0.60 -6.13 9.94
C ASP A 215 -1.45 -4.90 10.34
N HIS A 216 -2.80 -5.05 10.27
CA HIS A 216 -3.73 -3.99 10.65
C HIS A 216 -3.65 -3.64 12.14
N ASN A 217 -3.67 -4.65 13.01
CA ASN A 217 -3.59 -4.45 14.45
C ASN A 217 -2.28 -3.78 14.87
N ILE A 218 -1.16 -4.20 14.25
CA ILE A 218 0.16 -3.60 14.51
C ILE A 218 0.20 -2.16 13.99
N ALA A 219 -0.31 -1.89 12.78
CA ALA A 219 -0.39 -0.53 12.24
C ALA A 219 -1.22 0.40 13.13
N TRP A 220 -2.32 -0.09 13.69
CA TRP A 220 -3.15 0.64 14.65
C TRP A 220 -2.35 1.07 15.88
N ARG A 221 -1.64 0.11 16.50
CA ARG A 221 -0.78 0.40 17.65
C ARG A 221 0.37 1.33 17.33
N VAL A 222 0.95 1.22 16.12
CA VAL A 222 1.99 2.16 15.64
C VAL A 222 1.40 3.57 15.53
N ARG A 223 0.24 3.75 14.87
CA ARG A 223 -0.42 5.06 14.75
C ARG A 223 -0.71 5.67 16.12
N ASN A 224 -1.28 4.89 17.04
CA ASN A 224 -1.57 5.34 18.41
C ASN A 224 -0.29 5.71 19.17
N ALA A 225 0.76 4.89 19.12
CA ALA A 225 2.04 5.17 19.76
C ALA A 225 2.75 6.42 19.22
N LEU A 226 2.49 6.79 17.96
CA LEU A 226 3.00 8.01 17.35
C LEU A 226 2.16 9.25 17.69
N GLY A 227 1.00 9.09 18.35
CA GLY A 227 0.08 10.19 18.67
C GLY A 227 -0.53 10.84 17.43
N LEU A 228 -0.81 10.05 16.39
CA LEU A 228 -1.33 10.52 15.10
C LEU A 228 -2.68 9.87 14.74
N ASP A 229 -3.53 9.68 15.74
CA ASP A 229 -4.87 9.14 15.64
C ASP A 229 -5.94 10.08 16.23
N HIS A 230 -5.73 11.40 16.08
CA HIS A 230 -6.67 12.43 16.54
C HIS A 230 -7.92 12.45 15.65
N MET A 231 -8.86 11.55 15.96
CA MET A 231 -10.09 11.35 15.21
C MET A 231 -11.35 11.36 16.07
N ALA A 232 -11.22 11.33 17.40
CA ALA A 232 -12.37 11.39 18.31
C ALA A 232 -12.95 12.82 18.38
N PRO A 233 -14.24 12.99 18.69
CA PRO A 233 -14.85 14.31 18.81
C PRO A 233 -14.12 15.23 19.79
N THR A 234 -13.99 16.53 19.42
CA THR A 234 -13.40 17.56 20.27
C THR A 234 -14.26 18.83 20.27
N GLY A 235 -14.76 19.24 21.43
CA GLY A 235 -15.57 20.45 21.52
C GLY A 235 -16.76 20.41 20.56
N SER A 236 -16.78 21.32 19.57
CA SER A 236 -17.78 21.37 18.52
C SER A 236 -17.42 20.59 17.25
N LEU A 237 -16.20 20.07 17.16
CA LEU A 237 -15.74 19.29 16.00
C LEU A 237 -16.20 17.83 16.17
N PRO A 238 -17.07 17.30 15.29
CA PRO A 238 -17.48 15.90 15.35
C PRO A 238 -16.30 14.98 15.06
N GLY A 239 -16.37 13.72 15.48
CA GLY A 239 -15.37 12.72 15.17
C GLY A 239 -15.22 12.49 13.65
N VAL A 240 -14.04 12.06 13.24
CA VAL A 240 -13.79 11.64 11.85
C VAL A 240 -14.68 10.46 11.50
N GLY A 241 -15.39 10.53 10.36
CA GLY A 241 -16.22 9.46 9.86
C GLY A 241 -15.39 8.24 9.46
N GLY A 242 -16.01 7.08 9.48
CA GLY A 242 -15.43 5.83 9.01
C GLY A 242 -16.52 4.81 8.67
N VAL A 243 -16.11 3.64 8.22
CA VAL A 243 -17.01 2.60 7.73
C VAL A 243 -17.16 1.43 8.71
N SER A 244 -16.40 1.43 9.83
CA SER A 244 -16.40 0.33 10.79
C SER A 244 -17.70 0.20 11.60
N GLY A 245 -18.48 1.29 11.70
CA GLY A 245 -19.63 1.38 12.58
C GLY A 245 -19.26 1.65 14.05
N ASP A 246 -17.97 1.71 14.39
CA ASP A 246 -17.46 2.04 15.73
C ASP A 246 -16.83 3.45 15.71
N PRO A 247 -17.48 4.46 16.33
CA PRO A 247 -16.92 5.81 16.34
C PRO A 247 -15.63 5.93 17.15
N ALA A 248 -15.33 4.99 18.03
CA ALA A 248 -14.06 4.93 18.74
C ALA A 248 -12.93 4.32 17.88
N ARG A 249 -13.28 3.69 16.75
CA ARG A 249 -12.34 3.06 15.81
C ARG A 249 -12.86 3.16 14.38
N PRO A 250 -12.95 4.38 13.80
CA PRO A 250 -13.73 4.64 12.59
C PRO A 250 -13.22 3.87 11.34
N ASP A 251 -11.92 3.66 11.20
CA ASP A 251 -11.28 2.94 10.09
C ASP A 251 -10.78 1.54 10.47
N ASN A 252 -11.38 0.94 11.51
CA ASN A 252 -11.01 -0.41 11.92
C ASN A 252 -11.36 -1.46 10.87
N ILE A 253 -10.69 -2.61 10.93
CA ILE A 253 -10.97 -3.77 10.09
C ILE A 253 -12.37 -4.33 10.41
N ILE A 254 -13.12 -4.74 9.38
CA ILE A 254 -14.49 -5.23 9.47
C ILE A 254 -14.54 -6.67 9.00
N PHE A 255 -15.12 -7.58 9.77
CA PHE A 255 -15.25 -9.00 9.43
C PHE A 255 -16.70 -9.38 9.13
N ASP A 256 -17.33 -8.70 8.15
CA ASP A 256 -18.72 -8.90 7.76
C ASP A 256 -18.88 -9.75 6.48
N ILE A 257 -17.82 -10.35 5.98
CA ILE A 257 -17.88 -11.18 4.77
C ILE A 257 -18.61 -12.49 5.06
N THR A 258 -19.73 -12.70 4.38
CA THR A 258 -20.40 -14.00 4.31
C THR A 258 -19.73 -14.87 3.25
N PRO A 259 -19.22 -16.06 3.60
CA PRO A 259 -18.60 -16.96 2.65
C PRO A 259 -19.56 -17.35 1.52
N ASN A 260 -19.04 -17.42 0.29
CA ASN A 260 -19.79 -17.96 -0.83
C ASN A 260 -19.77 -19.50 -0.78
N PRO A 261 -20.91 -20.19 -0.64
CA PRO A 261 -20.95 -21.65 -0.55
C PRO A 261 -20.48 -22.37 -1.82
N ASN A 262 -20.45 -21.68 -2.95
CA ASN A 262 -19.97 -22.21 -4.23
C ASN A 262 -18.50 -21.88 -4.51
N GLY A 263 -17.77 -21.35 -3.52
CA GLY A 263 -16.38 -20.92 -3.63
C GLY A 263 -16.21 -19.52 -4.20
N GLY A 264 -14.98 -19.01 -4.21
CA GLY A 264 -14.65 -17.66 -4.63
C GLY A 264 -14.78 -16.64 -3.51
N THR A 265 -14.87 -15.37 -3.89
CA THR A 265 -14.96 -14.23 -2.95
C THR A 265 -16.36 -14.22 -2.29
N GLY A 266 -16.41 -14.12 -0.97
CA GLY A 266 -17.66 -13.89 -0.24
C GLY A 266 -18.18 -12.46 -0.41
N ASN A 267 -19.38 -12.19 0.12
CA ASN A 267 -20.02 -10.88 0.08
C ASN A 267 -19.87 -10.16 1.43
N SER A 268 -19.37 -8.93 1.40
CA SER A 268 -19.43 -8.00 2.52
C SER A 268 -20.77 -7.28 2.54
N ALA A 269 -21.47 -7.29 3.66
CA ALA A 269 -22.78 -6.64 3.79
C ALA A 269 -22.67 -5.11 3.62
N GLY A 270 -21.60 -4.51 4.15
CA GLY A 270 -21.31 -3.08 4.03
C GLY A 270 -20.47 -2.69 2.80
N GLY A 271 -19.92 -3.66 2.07
CA GLY A 271 -19.01 -3.43 0.92
C GLY A 271 -17.58 -3.04 1.31
N PHE A 272 -17.26 -2.98 2.60
CA PHE A 272 -15.95 -2.56 3.14
C PHE A 272 -15.28 -3.64 4.01
N GLY A 273 -15.79 -4.86 3.96
CA GLY A 273 -15.31 -5.96 4.79
C GLY A 273 -13.99 -6.57 4.32
N HIS A 274 -13.33 -7.21 5.25
CA HIS A 274 -12.09 -7.96 5.07
C HIS A 274 -12.31 -9.42 5.52
N PRO A 275 -11.70 -10.41 4.89
CA PRO A 275 -11.79 -11.79 5.35
C PRO A 275 -11.05 -11.97 6.69
N LYS A 276 -11.51 -12.92 7.49
CA LYS A 276 -10.77 -13.35 8.68
C LYS A 276 -9.47 -14.03 8.25
N CYS A 277 -8.41 -13.78 8.98
CA CYS A 277 -7.10 -14.38 8.78
C CYS A 277 -6.94 -15.64 9.64
N ILE A 278 -5.86 -16.39 9.44
CA ILE A 278 -5.42 -17.38 10.40
C ILE A 278 -5.09 -16.67 11.73
N ASN A 279 -5.54 -17.23 12.85
CA ASN A 279 -5.32 -16.65 14.16
C ASN A 279 -5.67 -15.15 14.22
N THR A 280 -6.88 -14.81 13.78
CA THR A 280 -7.39 -13.43 13.80
C THR A 280 -7.48 -12.91 15.23
N GLY A 281 -6.83 -11.78 15.51
CA GLY A 281 -6.98 -11.06 16.77
C GLY A 281 -8.35 -10.36 16.89
N ASP A 282 -8.67 -9.92 18.10
CA ASP A 282 -9.88 -9.13 18.33
C ASP A 282 -9.61 -7.63 18.04
N PRO A 283 -10.16 -7.06 16.96
CA PRO A 283 -9.93 -5.66 16.62
C PRO A 283 -10.64 -4.69 17.58
N SER A 284 -11.62 -5.16 18.37
CA SER A 284 -12.27 -4.33 19.38
C SER A 284 -11.39 -4.07 20.61
N ALA A 285 -10.34 -4.89 20.81
CA ALA A 285 -9.34 -4.71 21.87
C ALA A 285 -8.29 -3.63 21.54
N LEU A 286 -8.29 -3.08 20.32
CA LEU A 286 -7.39 -1.98 19.94
C LEU A 286 -7.76 -0.70 20.72
N PRO A 287 -6.78 0.17 21.07
CA PRO A 287 -7.09 1.41 21.78
C PRO A 287 -8.05 2.30 20.95
N PRO A 288 -8.96 3.04 21.62
CA PRO A 288 -9.77 4.02 20.93
C PRO A 288 -8.92 5.15 20.37
N VAL A 289 -9.40 5.80 19.31
CA VAL A 289 -8.76 6.99 18.74
C VAL A 289 -8.80 8.16 19.73
N GLN A 290 -7.83 9.08 19.60
CA GLN A 290 -7.65 10.22 20.48
C GLN A 290 -8.49 11.44 20.04
N PRO A 291 -8.82 12.34 20.97
CA PRO A 291 -9.42 13.65 20.67
C PRO A 291 -8.51 14.57 19.86
#